data_1ad279e455799ed85115b1b2eada0e73
#
_entry.id   1ad279e455799ed85115b1b2eada0e73
#
_cell.length_a   1.000
_cell.length_b   1.000
_cell.length_c   1.000
_cell.angle_alpha   90.00
_cell.angle_beta   90.00
_cell.angle_gamma   90.00
#
_symmetry.space_group_name_H-M   'P 1'
#
loop_
_entity.id
_entity.type
_entity.pdbx_description
1 polymer ?
#
loop_
_entity_poly.entity_id
_entity_poly.type
_entity_poly.pdbx_seq_one_letter_code
_entity_poly.pdbx_strand_id
1 'polypeptide(L)'
;MRPLRHGLSRATSPKGRGKSTAGSFLITPNTLATSLTAWLPLRGKTSPALGEDVTVGDKRGNLARERLRGFYTMNFLLTLAYDGTNYCGFQVQPNGRSVAATFQDALEAVLGSRPDIKGCSRTDAGVHALGFRLNFHADTRIPPQKLPLALNQHLPPDIRVLAAQTVPEDFHARYAAHTKTYLYRIHNHPIDSPFDAAYYTRVPRRLDEAAMQAAAQQFVGTHDFLALCAAGSSAAAHGDTVRTITDCHVTRRGDEVDIEVTADGYLYNMVRILAGTLCEVGAGRLRAADIPAILASRDRSRAGPTLPAKGLFLKCVDYPEKEEQP
;
A
#
# COMPACT_ATOMS: atom_id res chain seq x y z
N MET A 1 50.96 -48.28 -6.13
CA MET A 1 50.64 -49.65 -5.64
C MET A 1 49.14 -49.78 -5.51
N ARG A 2 48.68 -50.91 -5.98
CA ARG A 2 47.27 -51.26 -6.30
C ARG A 2 46.33 -51.37 -5.10
N PRO A 3 45.03 -51.55 -5.39
CA PRO A 3 43.83 -51.28 -4.55
C PRO A 3 43.29 -52.54 -3.86
N LEU A 4 42.33 -52.38 -2.97
CA LEU A 4 41.48 -53.51 -2.57
C LEU A 4 39.99 -53.11 -2.51
N ARG A 5 39.24 -54.00 -3.11
CA ARG A 5 37.80 -54.13 -3.36
C ARG A 5 37.05 -54.72 -2.16
N HIS A 6 35.73 -54.54 -2.28
CA HIS A 6 34.58 -55.40 -1.90
C HIS A 6 33.92 -55.28 -0.55
N GLY A 7 32.60 -55.19 -0.67
CA GLY A 7 31.66 -55.62 0.33
C GLY A 7 30.22 -55.17 0.08
N LEU A 8 29.57 -55.81 -0.93
CA LEU A 8 28.11 -55.80 -1.06
C LEU A 8 27.51 -56.67 0.07
N SER A 9 26.50 -56.15 0.81
CA SER A 9 25.59 -56.98 1.57
C SER A 9 24.16 -56.58 1.33
N ARG A 10 23.39 -57.49 0.75
CA ARG A 10 21.93 -57.49 0.64
C ARG A 10 21.35 -57.99 1.98
N ALA A 11 20.31 -57.35 2.45
CA ALA A 11 19.32 -57.97 3.34
C ALA A 11 17.99 -57.24 3.17
N THR A 12 17.08 -57.83 2.45
CA THR A 12 15.80 -58.51 2.85
C THR A 12 14.81 -57.68 3.66
N SER A 13 13.72 -57.37 2.98
CA SER A 13 12.44 -56.88 3.48
C SER A 13 11.73 -57.89 4.41
N PRO A 14 10.91 -57.48 5.33
CA PRO A 14 9.72 -58.24 5.68
C PRO A 14 8.43 -57.47 5.41
N LYS A 15 7.49 -58.20 4.82
CA LYS A 15 6.09 -57.86 4.63
C LYS A 15 5.39 -57.78 6.01
N GLY A 16 4.68 -56.67 6.26
CA GLY A 16 3.72 -56.54 7.33
C GLY A 16 2.47 -55.82 6.82
N ARG A 17 1.37 -56.55 6.68
CA ARG A 17 0.02 -56.00 6.39
C ARG A 17 -0.48 -55.24 7.59
N GLY A 18 -0.88 -53.99 7.42
CA GLY A 18 -1.64 -53.20 8.37
C GLY A 18 -2.64 -52.31 7.63
N LYS A 19 -3.91 -52.47 7.96
CA LYS A 19 -5.09 -51.90 7.31
C LYS A 19 -5.10 -50.39 7.33
N SER A 20 -5.44 -49.83 6.17
CA SER A 20 -5.88 -48.47 5.90
C SER A 20 -7.08 -48.07 6.77
N THR A 21 -6.99 -46.94 7.44
CA THR A 21 -8.13 -46.08 7.76
C THR A 21 -7.86 -44.73 7.11
N ALA A 22 -8.59 -44.47 6.04
CA ALA A 22 -8.63 -43.22 5.37
C ALA A 22 -9.26 -42.16 6.29
N GLY A 23 -8.44 -41.28 6.85
CA GLY A 23 -8.88 -40.05 7.48
C GLY A 23 -8.95 -38.95 6.42
N SER A 24 -10.18 -38.66 6.01
CA SER A 24 -10.49 -37.51 5.17
C SER A 24 -10.18 -36.23 5.91
N PHE A 25 -9.09 -35.56 5.56
CA PHE A 25 -8.90 -34.16 5.96
C PHE A 25 -9.77 -33.28 5.05
N LEU A 26 -10.95 -32.94 5.57
CA LEU A 26 -11.76 -31.84 5.04
C LEU A 26 -11.02 -30.54 5.31
N ILE A 27 -10.47 -29.96 4.24
CA ILE A 27 -10.02 -28.57 4.25
C ILE A 27 -11.28 -27.71 4.21
N THR A 28 -11.68 -27.18 5.35
CA THR A 28 -12.68 -26.13 5.43
C THR A 28 -12.04 -24.82 4.95
N PRO A 29 -12.60 -24.13 3.94
CA PRO A 29 -12.16 -22.79 3.60
C PRO A 29 -12.63 -21.85 4.70
N ASN A 30 -11.69 -21.23 5.38
CA ASN A 30 -11.96 -20.25 6.42
C ASN A 30 -12.45 -18.94 5.77
N THR A 31 -13.66 -18.65 6.10
CA THR A 31 -14.55 -17.57 5.71
C THR A 31 -13.94 -16.21 6.05
N LEU A 32 -13.55 -15.46 5.04
CA LEU A 32 -13.49 -14.00 5.08
C LEU A 32 -14.71 -13.46 4.31
N ALA A 33 -15.87 -13.59 4.97
CA ALA A 33 -17.08 -12.92 4.58
C ALA A 33 -17.48 -11.98 5.71
N THR A 34 -17.14 -10.71 5.58
CA THR A 34 -17.82 -9.65 6.32
C THR A 34 -18.32 -8.62 5.34
N SER A 35 -19.65 -8.65 5.19
CA SER A 35 -20.59 -7.60 4.76
C SER A 35 -20.31 -6.89 3.44
N LEU A 36 -20.73 -7.54 2.37
CA LEU A 36 -21.30 -6.89 1.21
C LEU A 36 -22.81 -7.04 1.31
N THR A 37 -23.48 -6.19 2.08
CA THR A 37 -24.95 -6.08 2.05
C THR A 37 -25.36 -5.26 0.82
N ALA A 38 -25.98 -5.98 -0.05
CA ALA A 38 -26.98 -5.66 -1.04
C ALA A 38 -27.43 -4.20 -1.18
N TRP A 39 -27.21 -3.66 -2.38
CA TRP A 39 -28.09 -2.67 -2.98
C TRP A 39 -28.66 -3.25 -4.29
N LEU A 40 -29.87 -3.79 -4.23
CA LEU A 40 -30.73 -4.07 -5.37
C LEU A 40 -31.56 -2.82 -5.67
N PRO A 41 -31.75 -2.44 -6.94
CA PRO A 41 -32.54 -1.28 -7.30
C PRO A 41 -34.03 -1.59 -7.27
N LEU A 42 -34.79 -0.75 -6.60
CA LEU A 42 -36.25 -0.69 -6.71
C LEU A 42 -36.63 -0.19 -8.11
N ARG A 43 -37.38 -1.01 -8.83
CA ARG A 43 -38.13 -0.62 -10.04
C ARG A 43 -39.27 0.31 -9.66
N GLY A 44 -39.41 1.41 -10.39
CA GLY A 44 -40.55 2.28 -10.33
C GLY A 44 -40.56 3.36 -11.41
N LYS A 45 -41.06 3.02 -12.54
CA LYS A 45 -42.06 3.65 -13.43
C LYS A 45 -42.05 5.16 -13.69
N THR A 46 -42.11 5.43 -14.99
CA THR A 46 -42.86 6.41 -15.79
C THR A 46 -42.14 7.67 -16.19
N SER A 47 -41.89 7.71 -17.50
CA SER A 47 -41.69 8.95 -18.27
C SER A 47 -43.00 9.77 -18.30
N PRO A 48 -42.86 11.08 -18.40
CA PRO A 48 -43.84 11.84 -19.18
C PRO A 48 -43.21 12.48 -20.42
N ALA A 49 -44.13 12.69 -21.33
CA ALA A 49 -44.01 13.01 -22.74
C ALA A 49 -43.42 14.40 -23.05
N LEU A 50 -42.98 14.47 -24.31
CA LEU A 50 -42.66 15.66 -25.08
C LEU A 50 -43.76 16.74 -25.02
N GLY A 51 -43.34 17.97 -24.81
CA GLY A 51 -44.16 19.18 -24.93
C GLY A 51 -43.29 20.38 -25.37
N GLU A 52 -43.44 20.71 -26.63
CA GLU A 52 -43.48 22.00 -27.31
C GLU A 52 -42.41 23.10 -27.12
N ASP A 53 -41.93 23.50 -28.29
CA ASP A 53 -41.12 24.70 -28.58
C ASP A 53 -41.71 25.98 -28.02
N VAL A 54 -40.89 26.76 -27.30
CA VAL A 54 -41.03 28.21 -27.18
C VAL A 54 -39.69 28.88 -27.44
N THR A 55 -39.56 29.50 -28.59
CA THR A 55 -38.47 30.41 -28.96
C THR A 55 -38.67 31.74 -28.23
N VAL A 56 -37.86 32.06 -27.24
CA VAL A 56 -37.64 33.42 -26.75
C VAL A 56 -36.15 33.69 -26.70
N GLY A 57 -35.68 34.56 -27.59
CA GLY A 57 -34.31 35.02 -27.65
C GLY A 57 -33.97 35.90 -26.46
N ASP A 58 -33.04 35.47 -25.63
CA ASP A 58 -32.38 36.32 -24.64
C ASP A 58 -30.92 35.88 -24.51
N LYS A 59 -30.03 36.88 -24.37
CA LYS A 59 -28.59 36.71 -24.18
C LYS A 59 -28.22 35.85 -22.95
N ARG A 60 -29.20 35.47 -22.10
CA ARG A 60 -29.08 34.49 -21.03
C ARG A 60 -29.15 33.06 -21.53
N GLY A 61 -29.63 32.81 -22.76
CA GLY A 61 -29.72 31.48 -23.36
C GLY A 61 -28.36 30.86 -23.76
N ASN A 62 -27.31 31.66 -23.93
CA ASN A 62 -25.99 31.15 -24.27
C ASN A 62 -25.32 30.50 -23.03
N LEU A 63 -25.46 31.08 -21.83
CA LEU A 63 -24.93 30.49 -20.60
C LEU A 63 -25.68 29.20 -20.20
N ALA A 64 -26.98 29.09 -20.56
CA ALA A 64 -27.74 27.86 -20.32
C ALA A 64 -27.45 26.77 -21.37
N ARG A 65 -27.13 27.14 -22.63
CA ARG A 65 -26.70 26.20 -23.68
C ARG A 65 -25.26 25.73 -23.48
N GLU A 66 -24.39 26.51 -22.89
CA GLU A 66 -23.07 26.07 -22.43
C GLU A 66 -23.17 25.11 -21.24
N ARG A 67 -24.15 25.30 -20.34
CA ARG A 67 -24.44 24.35 -19.26
C ARG A 67 -24.97 23.00 -19.76
N LEU A 68 -25.62 22.91 -20.92
CA LEU A 68 -26.09 21.67 -21.53
C LEU A 68 -25.01 20.92 -22.34
N ARG A 69 -23.88 21.54 -22.65
CA ARG A 69 -22.67 20.89 -23.15
C ARG A 69 -21.67 20.58 -22.04
N GLY A 70 -22.13 20.55 -20.79
CA GLY A 70 -21.37 20.53 -19.56
C GLY A 70 -20.28 19.46 -19.51
N PHE A 71 -19.13 19.83 -20.04
CA PHE A 71 -17.87 19.29 -19.59
C PHE A 71 -17.50 20.10 -18.34
N TYR A 72 -17.78 19.55 -17.18
CA TYR A 72 -17.22 20.10 -15.96
C TYR A 72 -15.92 19.40 -15.67
N THR A 73 -14.83 20.14 -15.61
CA THR A 73 -13.59 19.62 -15.05
C THR A 73 -13.90 19.19 -13.62
N MET A 74 -13.78 17.90 -13.36
CA MET A 74 -14.01 17.32 -12.03
C MET A 74 -12.69 16.87 -11.47
N ASN A 75 -12.52 17.03 -10.15
CA ASN A 75 -11.42 16.46 -9.41
C ASN A 75 -11.79 15.04 -8.94
N PHE A 76 -11.08 14.04 -9.44
CA PHE A 76 -11.30 12.63 -9.13
C PHE A 76 -10.26 12.15 -8.13
N LEU A 77 -10.70 11.55 -7.03
CA LEU A 77 -9.83 10.82 -6.10
C LEU A 77 -9.98 9.33 -6.36
N LEU A 78 -8.87 8.66 -6.64
CA LEU A 78 -8.80 7.22 -6.89
C LEU A 78 -8.04 6.51 -5.78
N THR A 79 -8.46 5.25 -5.54
CA THR A 79 -7.73 4.29 -4.71
C THR A 79 -7.09 3.25 -5.63
N LEU A 80 -5.77 3.08 -5.49
CA LEU A 80 -4.98 2.13 -6.26
C LEU A 80 -4.34 1.08 -5.34
N ALA A 81 -4.22 -0.14 -5.87
CA ALA A 81 -3.26 -1.12 -5.36
C ALA A 81 -2.21 -1.40 -6.44
N TYR A 82 -0.95 -1.61 -6.04
CA TYR A 82 0.10 -2.00 -6.97
C TYR A 82 1.20 -2.84 -6.33
N ASP A 83 1.70 -3.77 -7.12
CA ASP A 83 2.96 -4.46 -6.88
C ASP A 83 4.11 -3.60 -7.43
N GLY A 84 4.95 -3.09 -6.53
CA GLY A 84 6.06 -2.20 -6.86
C GLY A 84 7.30 -2.90 -7.41
N THR A 85 7.33 -4.24 -7.46
CA THR A 85 8.53 -5.04 -7.78
C THR A 85 9.22 -4.58 -9.07
N ASN A 86 8.43 -4.28 -10.11
CA ASN A 86 8.94 -3.92 -11.43
C ASN A 86 9.01 -2.41 -11.69
N TYR A 87 8.92 -1.59 -10.64
CA TYR A 87 8.85 -0.13 -10.76
C TYR A 87 9.98 0.54 -9.98
N CYS A 88 10.50 1.63 -10.56
CA CYS A 88 11.49 2.50 -9.91
C CYS A 88 10.86 3.42 -8.85
N GLY A 89 9.65 3.09 -8.37
CA GLY A 89 8.84 3.84 -7.42
C GLY A 89 7.62 4.49 -8.06
N PHE A 90 6.91 5.29 -7.27
CA PHE A 90 5.70 5.97 -7.76
C PHE A 90 6.01 7.09 -8.74
N GLN A 91 6.93 7.99 -8.38
CA GLN A 91 7.18 9.23 -9.13
C GLN A 91 7.87 8.97 -10.47
N VAL A 92 7.47 9.72 -11.51
CA VAL A 92 8.14 9.68 -12.82
C VAL A 92 9.61 10.05 -12.69
N GLN A 93 10.48 9.21 -13.25
CA GLN A 93 11.94 9.35 -13.24
C GLN A 93 12.52 8.98 -14.60
N PRO A 94 13.66 9.60 -15.03
CA PRO A 94 14.26 9.30 -16.32
C PRO A 94 14.85 7.88 -16.44
N ASN A 95 15.16 7.26 -15.31
CA ASN A 95 15.95 6.03 -15.22
C ASN A 95 15.15 4.74 -15.11
N GLY A 96 13.83 4.79 -15.30
CA GLY A 96 13.03 3.58 -15.24
C GLY A 96 11.52 3.79 -15.29
N ARG A 97 10.81 2.67 -15.40
CA ARG A 97 9.34 2.64 -15.40
C ARG A 97 8.81 2.97 -14.02
N SER A 98 7.95 3.96 -13.92
CA SER A 98 7.29 4.35 -12.67
C SER A 98 5.80 4.00 -12.68
N VAL A 99 5.20 3.85 -11.49
CA VAL A 99 3.76 3.62 -11.34
C VAL A 99 2.98 4.81 -11.92
N ALA A 100 3.43 6.04 -11.65
CA ALA A 100 2.77 7.26 -12.13
C ALA A 100 2.76 7.36 -13.65
N ALA A 101 3.89 7.09 -14.35
CA ALA A 101 3.95 7.12 -15.80
C ALA A 101 3.00 6.07 -16.41
N THR A 102 3.05 4.82 -15.91
CA THR A 102 2.18 3.73 -16.37
C THR A 102 0.70 4.05 -16.15
N PHE A 103 0.37 4.67 -15.02
CA PHE A 103 -0.99 5.09 -14.74
C PHE A 103 -1.45 6.24 -15.65
N GLN A 104 -0.58 7.21 -15.93
CA GLN A 104 -0.87 8.31 -16.87
C GLN A 104 -1.07 7.80 -18.31
N ASP A 105 -0.34 6.76 -18.75
CA ASP A 105 -0.57 6.12 -20.05
C ASP A 105 -1.98 5.53 -20.16
N ALA A 106 -2.45 4.89 -19.07
CA ALA A 106 -3.81 4.37 -19.02
C ALA A 106 -4.87 5.50 -18.97
N LEU A 107 -4.60 6.59 -18.25
CA LEU A 107 -5.47 7.79 -18.29
C LEU A 107 -5.60 8.35 -19.69
N GLU A 108 -4.47 8.51 -20.41
CA GLU A 108 -4.45 9.02 -21.78
C GLU A 108 -5.24 8.12 -22.73
N ALA A 109 -5.13 6.79 -22.59
CA ALA A 109 -5.89 5.84 -23.39
C ALA A 109 -7.41 5.92 -23.15
N VAL A 110 -7.84 6.21 -21.91
CA VAL A 110 -9.27 6.26 -21.53
C VAL A 110 -9.88 7.64 -21.75
N LEU A 111 -9.13 8.72 -21.46
CA LEU A 111 -9.65 10.08 -21.44
C LEU A 111 -9.30 10.88 -22.71
N GLY A 112 -8.34 10.38 -23.52
CA GLY A 112 -7.79 11.12 -24.66
C GLY A 112 -6.89 12.29 -24.23
N SER A 113 -6.55 12.41 -22.95
CA SER A 113 -5.68 13.43 -22.39
C SER A 113 -4.82 12.86 -21.26
N ARG A 114 -3.68 13.50 -20.99
CA ARG A 114 -2.73 13.07 -19.96
C ARG A 114 -2.72 14.06 -18.78
N PRO A 115 -3.69 13.98 -17.85
CA PRO A 115 -3.78 14.92 -16.74
C PRO A 115 -2.60 14.77 -15.78
N ASP A 116 -2.27 15.88 -15.11
CA ASP A 116 -1.32 15.85 -14.00
C ASP A 116 -1.93 15.15 -12.79
N ILE A 117 -1.22 14.18 -12.22
CA ILE A 117 -1.68 13.39 -11.09
C ILE A 117 -0.99 13.80 -9.80
N LYS A 118 -1.76 13.89 -8.74
CA LYS A 118 -1.29 14.23 -7.38
C LYS A 118 -1.36 12.99 -6.49
N GLY A 119 -0.24 12.32 -6.28
CA GLY A 119 -0.17 11.15 -5.39
C GLY A 119 -0.08 11.54 -3.91
N CYS A 120 -0.66 10.72 -3.03
CA CYS A 120 -0.67 10.93 -1.57
C CYS A 120 0.72 10.80 -0.92
N SER A 121 1.61 10.04 -1.54
CA SER A 121 2.96 9.77 -1.03
C SER A 121 3.93 9.51 -2.18
N ARG A 122 5.23 9.55 -1.86
CA ARG A 122 6.29 8.99 -2.72
C ARG A 122 6.65 7.64 -2.15
N THR A 123 6.49 6.58 -2.95
CA THR A 123 7.00 5.25 -2.62
C THR A 123 8.28 5.00 -3.38
N ASP A 124 9.26 4.38 -2.71
CA ASP A 124 10.56 4.04 -3.30
C ASP A 124 10.45 2.88 -4.29
N ALA A 125 11.54 2.62 -5.04
CA ALA A 125 11.64 1.47 -5.92
C ALA A 125 11.39 0.16 -5.15
N GLY A 126 10.52 -0.70 -5.69
CA GLY A 126 10.16 -1.99 -5.10
C GLY A 126 9.18 -1.92 -3.91
N VAL A 127 8.67 -0.74 -3.55
CA VAL A 127 7.66 -0.58 -2.49
C VAL A 127 6.26 -0.77 -3.09
N HIS A 128 5.41 -1.54 -2.40
CA HIS A 128 4.04 -1.84 -2.80
C HIS A 128 3.02 -0.89 -2.20
N ALA A 129 1.78 -0.98 -2.67
CA ALA A 129 0.64 -0.31 -2.04
C ALA A 129 -0.63 -1.14 -2.13
N LEU A 130 -1.38 -1.16 -1.03
CA LEU A 130 -2.71 -1.77 -0.95
C LEU A 130 -3.82 -0.73 -1.09
N GLY A 131 -3.54 0.52 -0.72
CA GLY A 131 -4.52 1.60 -0.72
C GLY A 131 -3.89 2.97 -1.03
N PHE A 132 -3.13 3.06 -2.12
CA PHE A 132 -2.56 4.33 -2.57
C PHE A 132 -3.65 5.27 -3.05
N ARG A 133 -3.57 6.54 -2.68
CA ARG A 133 -4.52 7.56 -3.12
C ARG A 133 -3.86 8.53 -4.09
N LEU A 134 -4.55 8.85 -5.16
CA LEU A 134 -4.16 9.95 -6.04
C LEU A 134 -5.39 10.71 -6.54
N ASN A 135 -5.22 12.00 -6.83
CA ASN A 135 -6.25 12.78 -7.50
C ASN A 135 -5.73 13.42 -8.79
N PHE A 136 -6.66 13.70 -9.68
CA PHE A 136 -6.44 14.44 -10.92
C PHE A 136 -7.72 15.15 -11.37
N HIS A 137 -7.53 16.20 -12.17
CA HIS A 137 -8.63 16.92 -12.80
C HIS A 137 -8.82 16.41 -14.22
N ALA A 138 -10.06 16.12 -14.60
CA ALA A 138 -10.38 15.73 -15.97
C ALA A 138 -11.78 16.18 -16.36
N ASP A 139 -11.91 16.40 -17.66
CA ASP A 139 -13.19 16.63 -18.32
C ASP A 139 -13.64 15.31 -18.96
N THR A 140 -14.60 14.63 -18.35
CA THR A 140 -15.08 13.35 -18.82
C THR A 140 -16.55 13.12 -18.48
N ARG A 141 -17.23 12.35 -19.34
CA ARG A 141 -18.59 11.86 -19.10
C ARG A 141 -18.61 10.51 -18.39
N ILE A 142 -17.45 9.92 -18.12
CA ILE A 142 -17.37 8.62 -17.43
C ILE A 142 -17.72 8.84 -15.96
N PRO A 143 -18.79 8.22 -15.44
CA PRO A 143 -19.11 8.30 -14.00
C PRO A 143 -17.95 7.79 -13.16
N PRO A 144 -17.69 8.38 -11.98
CA PRO A 144 -16.57 7.95 -11.12
C PRO A 144 -16.55 6.45 -10.87
N GLN A 145 -17.72 5.84 -10.64
CA GLN A 145 -17.85 4.40 -10.36
C GLN A 145 -17.49 3.50 -11.57
N LYS A 146 -17.43 4.06 -12.77
CA LYS A 146 -17.04 3.36 -14.00
C LYS A 146 -15.55 3.53 -14.35
N LEU A 147 -14.87 4.54 -13.78
CA LEU A 147 -13.44 4.79 -14.02
C LEU A 147 -12.56 3.58 -13.67
N PRO A 148 -12.77 2.86 -12.53
CA PRO A 148 -11.98 1.67 -12.24
C PRO A 148 -12.05 0.61 -13.34
N LEU A 149 -13.24 0.35 -13.87
CA LEU A 149 -13.43 -0.64 -14.93
C LEU A 149 -12.74 -0.20 -16.24
N ALA A 150 -12.88 1.06 -16.61
CA ALA A 150 -12.27 1.60 -17.83
C ALA A 150 -10.73 1.59 -17.74
N LEU A 151 -10.17 2.10 -16.65
CA LEU A 151 -8.72 2.18 -16.45
C LEU A 151 -8.06 0.81 -16.34
N ASN A 152 -8.69 -0.14 -15.65
CA ASN A 152 -8.15 -1.49 -15.45
C ASN A 152 -8.05 -2.31 -16.75
N GLN A 153 -8.72 -1.90 -17.83
CA GLN A 153 -8.55 -2.51 -19.16
C GLN A 153 -7.22 -2.12 -19.82
N HIS A 154 -6.66 -0.96 -19.45
CA HIS A 154 -5.43 -0.42 -20.00
C HIS A 154 -4.23 -0.56 -19.05
N LEU A 155 -4.48 -0.85 -17.78
CA LEU A 155 -3.44 -1.07 -16.78
C LEU A 155 -2.87 -2.49 -16.83
N PRO A 156 -1.56 -2.66 -16.64
CA PRO A 156 -0.94 -3.98 -16.48
C PRO A 156 -1.44 -4.67 -15.20
N PRO A 157 -1.27 -6.01 -15.07
CA PRO A 157 -1.83 -6.77 -13.95
C PRO A 157 -1.31 -6.35 -12.57
N ASP A 158 -0.17 -5.71 -12.49
CA ASP A 158 0.50 -5.26 -11.27
C ASP A 158 0.05 -3.86 -10.78
N ILE A 159 -0.89 -3.19 -11.49
CA ILE A 159 -1.55 -1.97 -11.03
C ILE A 159 -3.06 -2.12 -11.19
N ARG A 160 -3.82 -1.81 -10.14
CA ARG A 160 -5.30 -1.83 -10.17
C ARG A 160 -5.89 -0.59 -9.52
N VAL A 161 -6.89 -0.03 -10.17
CA VAL A 161 -7.79 0.95 -9.58
C VAL A 161 -8.90 0.20 -8.86
N LEU A 162 -9.05 0.43 -7.57
CA LEU A 162 -10.02 -0.24 -6.71
C LEU A 162 -11.31 0.55 -6.59
N ALA A 163 -11.19 1.89 -6.50
CA ALA A 163 -12.32 2.80 -6.35
C ALA A 163 -12.00 4.17 -6.95
N ALA A 164 -13.05 4.92 -7.29
CA ALA A 164 -12.96 6.31 -7.70
C ALA A 164 -14.18 7.08 -7.17
N GLN A 165 -13.96 8.33 -6.79
CA GLN A 165 -14.98 9.27 -6.34
C GLN A 165 -14.62 10.70 -6.76
N THR A 166 -15.58 11.59 -6.78
CA THR A 166 -15.32 13.02 -6.93
C THR A 166 -14.98 13.65 -5.58
N VAL A 167 -14.11 14.64 -5.63
CA VAL A 167 -13.69 15.42 -4.45
C VAL A 167 -13.78 16.92 -4.77
N PRO A 168 -13.72 17.81 -3.79
CA PRO A 168 -13.65 19.26 -4.04
C PRO A 168 -12.55 19.63 -5.01
N GLU A 169 -12.75 20.74 -5.71
CA GLU A 169 -11.83 21.25 -6.72
C GLU A 169 -10.42 21.49 -6.16
N ASP A 170 -10.32 22.01 -4.94
CA ASP A 170 -9.08 22.33 -4.22
C ASP A 170 -8.45 21.11 -3.50
N PHE A 171 -9.09 19.95 -3.51
CA PHE A 171 -8.57 18.76 -2.85
C PHE A 171 -7.25 18.31 -3.46
N HIS A 172 -6.28 18.03 -2.59
CA HIS A 172 -4.97 17.52 -2.98
C HIS A 172 -4.63 16.27 -2.14
N ALA A 173 -4.48 15.10 -2.80
CA ALA A 173 -4.31 13.81 -2.14
C ALA A 173 -3.13 13.76 -1.14
N ARG A 174 -2.08 14.56 -1.33
CA ARG A 174 -0.93 14.59 -0.42
C ARG A 174 -1.17 15.50 0.79
N TYR A 175 -1.70 16.70 0.56
CA TYR A 175 -1.79 17.73 1.61
C TYR A 175 -3.05 17.60 2.45
N ALA A 176 -4.11 17.02 1.91
CA ALA A 176 -5.33 16.72 2.64
C ALA A 176 -5.23 15.45 3.51
N ALA A 177 -4.18 14.63 3.32
CA ALA A 177 -4.01 13.40 4.10
C ALA A 177 -3.75 13.73 5.58
N HIS A 178 -4.56 13.13 6.47
CA HIS A 178 -4.42 13.25 7.90
C HIS A 178 -3.39 12.26 8.44
N THR A 179 -3.57 10.98 8.14
CA THR A 179 -2.62 9.92 8.50
C THR A 179 -2.37 8.97 7.34
N LYS A 180 -1.25 8.23 7.44
CA LYS A 180 -0.88 7.17 6.53
C LYS A 180 -0.43 5.97 7.33
N THR A 181 -0.93 4.79 6.98
CA THR A 181 -0.51 3.54 7.60
C THR A 181 0.36 2.77 6.61
N TYR A 182 1.54 2.40 7.07
CA TYR A 182 2.42 1.48 6.38
C TYR A 182 2.44 0.13 7.09
N LEU A 183 2.54 -0.93 6.30
CA LEU A 183 2.73 -2.31 6.73
C LEU A 183 4.09 -2.78 6.25
N TYR A 184 4.92 -3.30 7.17
CA TYR A 184 6.17 -3.98 6.83
C TYR A 184 6.06 -5.45 7.16
N ARG A 185 6.30 -6.34 6.18
CA ARG A 185 6.10 -7.79 6.28
C ARG A 185 7.42 -8.53 6.34
N ILE A 186 7.56 -9.41 7.31
CA ILE A 186 8.74 -10.22 7.57
C ILE A 186 8.37 -11.70 7.54
N HIS A 187 9.08 -12.48 6.74
CA HIS A 187 9.08 -13.95 6.83
C HIS A 187 10.19 -14.38 7.80
N ASN A 188 9.80 -14.75 9.01
CA ASN A 188 10.73 -15.06 10.10
C ASN A 188 11.00 -16.57 10.20
N HIS A 189 11.64 -17.10 9.15
CA HIS A 189 11.98 -18.51 9.01
C HIS A 189 13.36 -18.70 8.37
N PRO A 190 14.11 -19.76 8.74
CA PRO A 190 15.42 -20.06 8.14
C PRO A 190 15.38 -20.30 6.63
N ILE A 191 14.26 -20.82 6.12
CA ILE A 191 14.06 -21.12 4.69
C ILE A 191 13.07 -20.10 4.11
N ASP A 192 13.34 -19.58 2.92
CA ASP A 192 12.47 -18.64 2.22
C ASP A 192 11.32 -19.36 1.50
N SER A 193 10.17 -18.69 1.35
CA SER A 193 9.05 -19.16 0.56
C SER A 193 9.18 -18.65 -0.88
N PRO A 194 9.19 -19.50 -1.90
CA PRO A 194 9.26 -19.05 -3.29
C PRO A 194 7.98 -18.31 -3.75
N PHE A 195 6.86 -18.50 -3.05
CA PHE A 195 5.59 -17.85 -3.38
C PHE A 195 5.46 -16.45 -2.79
N ASP A 196 6.15 -16.19 -1.66
CA ASP A 196 6.03 -14.95 -0.90
C ASP A 196 7.30 -14.09 -0.96
N ALA A 197 8.35 -14.59 -1.59
CA ALA A 197 9.68 -13.97 -1.62
C ALA A 197 9.69 -12.53 -2.16
N ALA A 198 8.69 -12.15 -3.00
CA ALA A 198 8.54 -10.80 -3.53
C ALA A 198 7.88 -9.83 -2.55
N TYR A 199 7.17 -10.33 -1.51
CA TYR A 199 6.29 -9.53 -0.64
C TYR A 199 6.70 -9.54 0.83
N TYR A 200 7.77 -10.25 1.17
CA TYR A 200 8.31 -10.35 2.51
C TYR A 200 9.82 -10.16 2.53
N THR A 201 10.29 -9.62 3.62
CA THR A 201 11.72 -9.64 3.94
C THR A 201 12.01 -10.84 4.82
N ARG A 202 12.86 -11.76 4.35
CA ARG A 202 13.27 -12.90 5.16
C ARG A 202 14.22 -12.50 6.29
N VAL A 203 13.89 -12.92 7.52
CA VAL A 203 14.78 -12.84 8.70
C VAL A 203 14.93 -14.25 9.26
N PRO A 204 16.09 -14.91 9.05
CA PRO A 204 16.23 -16.33 9.38
C PRO A 204 16.23 -16.65 10.86
N ARG A 205 16.75 -15.75 11.70
CA ARG A 205 16.80 -15.92 13.15
C ARG A 205 15.44 -15.58 13.76
N ARG A 206 14.98 -16.44 14.69
CA ARG A 206 13.73 -16.19 15.43
C ARG A 206 13.79 -14.84 16.14
N LEU A 207 12.77 -14.04 15.92
CA LEU A 207 12.57 -12.73 16.55
C LEU A 207 11.65 -12.89 17.78
N ASP A 208 11.94 -12.14 18.83
CA ASP A 208 11.08 -11.97 20.00
C ASP A 208 10.07 -10.84 19.70
N GLU A 209 8.82 -11.23 19.42
CA GLU A 209 7.76 -10.28 19.07
C GLU A 209 7.33 -9.42 20.26
N ALA A 210 7.39 -9.95 21.49
CA ALA A 210 7.03 -9.18 22.68
C ALA A 210 8.05 -8.06 22.93
N ALA A 211 9.33 -8.35 22.75
CA ALA A 211 10.38 -7.33 22.80
C ALA A 211 10.23 -6.30 21.67
N MET A 212 9.90 -6.74 20.44
CA MET A 212 9.61 -5.85 19.31
C MET A 212 8.41 -4.95 19.61
N GLN A 213 7.31 -5.50 20.16
CA GLN A 213 6.12 -4.72 20.51
C GLN A 213 6.43 -3.68 21.60
N ALA A 214 7.19 -4.04 22.63
CA ALA A 214 7.62 -3.10 23.66
C ALA A 214 8.46 -1.95 23.09
N ALA A 215 9.31 -2.24 22.09
CA ALA A 215 10.09 -1.23 21.39
C ALA A 215 9.22 -0.38 20.43
N ALA A 216 8.24 -0.98 19.77
CA ALA A 216 7.31 -0.28 18.87
C ALA A 216 6.55 0.83 19.61
N GLN A 217 6.15 0.60 20.84
CA GLN A 217 5.48 1.59 21.69
C GLN A 217 6.37 2.80 22.02
N GLN A 218 7.70 2.66 22.01
CA GLN A 218 8.61 3.76 22.25
C GLN A 218 8.75 4.74 21.07
N PHE A 219 8.24 4.35 19.90
CA PHE A 219 8.16 5.24 18.73
C PHE A 219 6.87 6.06 18.67
N VAL A 220 5.84 5.66 19.43
CA VAL A 220 4.54 6.37 19.45
C VAL A 220 4.72 7.73 20.11
N GLY A 221 4.12 8.76 19.50
CA GLY A 221 4.22 10.15 19.93
C GLY A 221 4.95 11.02 18.91
N THR A 222 5.17 12.27 19.29
CA THR A 222 5.87 13.28 18.47
C THR A 222 7.34 13.28 18.81
N HIS A 223 8.20 12.93 17.84
CA HIS A 223 9.64 12.83 18.01
C HIS A 223 10.40 13.41 16.81
N ASP A 224 11.67 13.74 17.02
CA ASP A 224 12.61 13.98 15.93
C ASP A 224 13.12 12.63 15.42
N PHE A 225 12.71 12.26 14.21
CA PHE A 225 13.06 10.98 13.59
C PHE A 225 14.30 11.04 12.69
N LEU A 226 15.19 12.03 12.87
CA LEU A 226 16.41 12.13 12.05
C LEU A 226 17.28 10.87 12.14
N ALA A 227 17.36 10.21 13.30
CA ALA A 227 18.06 8.93 13.46
C ALA A 227 17.47 7.79 12.59
N LEU A 228 16.21 7.91 12.18
CA LEU A 228 15.50 6.97 11.31
C LEU A 228 15.37 7.49 9.87
N CYS A 229 16.17 8.46 9.48
CA CYS A 229 16.16 9.06 8.14
C CYS A 229 17.40 8.64 7.36
N ALA A 230 17.22 8.18 6.12
CA ALA A 230 18.34 7.88 5.22
C ALA A 230 18.98 9.17 4.69
N ALA A 231 20.26 9.09 4.33
CA ALA A 231 20.97 10.17 3.68
C ALA A 231 20.30 10.60 2.37
N GLY A 232 20.42 11.90 2.04
CA GLY A 232 19.80 12.47 0.83
C GLY A 232 18.33 12.88 1.00
N SER A 233 17.80 12.86 2.22
CA SER A 233 16.45 13.37 2.51
C SER A 233 16.39 14.88 2.40
N SER A 234 15.48 15.39 1.54
CA SER A 234 15.23 16.83 1.47
C SER A 234 14.65 17.40 2.76
N ALA A 235 13.81 16.65 3.47
CA ALA A 235 13.27 17.05 4.77
C ALA A 235 14.37 17.21 5.81
N ALA A 236 15.33 16.26 5.86
CA ALA A 236 16.48 16.35 6.76
C ALA A 236 17.38 17.55 6.42
N ALA A 237 17.58 17.85 5.14
CA ALA A 237 18.37 19.01 4.70
C ALA A 237 17.75 20.36 5.13
N HIS A 238 16.42 20.42 5.28
CA HIS A 238 15.68 21.60 5.75
C HIS A 238 15.37 21.58 7.25
N GLY A 239 15.85 20.56 8.01
CA GLY A 239 15.58 20.41 9.43
C GLY A 239 14.14 19.98 9.79
N ASP A 240 13.32 19.62 8.79
CA ASP A 240 11.94 19.15 8.98
C ASP A 240 11.92 17.64 9.26
N THR A 241 12.34 17.23 10.46
CA THR A 241 12.50 15.82 10.84
C THR A 241 11.56 15.35 11.95
N VAL A 242 10.74 16.27 12.48
CA VAL A 242 9.74 15.93 13.50
C VAL A 242 8.50 15.31 12.85
N ARG A 243 8.06 14.18 13.36
CA ARG A 243 6.83 13.49 12.93
C ARG A 243 6.08 12.97 14.15
N THR A 244 4.79 12.71 13.96
CA THR A 244 3.94 12.11 14.98
C THR A 244 3.50 10.72 14.54
N ILE A 245 3.98 9.68 15.22
CA ILE A 245 3.47 8.33 15.08
C ILE A 245 2.29 8.18 16.05
N THR A 246 1.11 7.91 15.51
CA THR A 246 -0.12 7.73 16.30
C THR A 246 -0.31 6.29 16.74
N ASP A 247 0.22 5.32 15.97
CA ASP A 247 0.17 3.90 16.30
C ASP A 247 1.36 3.16 15.71
N CYS A 248 1.89 2.19 16.46
CA CYS A 248 2.93 1.29 15.99
C CYS A 248 2.78 -0.07 16.70
N HIS A 249 2.45 -1.10 15.95
CA HIS A 249 2.27 -2.43 16.55
C HIS A 249 2.89 -3.54 15.72
N VAL A 250 3.21 -4.65 16.41
CA VAL A 250 3.81 -5.85 15.85
C VAL A 250 2.88 -7.02 16.07
N THR A 251 2.59 -7.75 15.01
CA THR A 251 1.71 -8.93 15.07
C THR A 251 2.42 -10.13 14.45
N ARG A 252 2.37 -11.29 15.12
CA ARG A 252 2.89 -12.54 14.56
C ARG A 252 1.75 -13.50 14.21
N ARG A 253 1.85 -14.10 13.03
CA ARG A 253 1.01 -15.20 12.57
C ARG A 253 1.90 -16.33 12.02
N GLY A 254 2.19 -17.32 12.86
CA GLY A 254 3.15 -18.38 12.51
C GLY A 254 4.55 -17.83 12.27
N ASP A 255 5.04 -17.97 11.03
CA ASP A 255 6.34 -17.47 10.60
C ASP A 255 6.28 -16.05 10.03
N GLU A 256 5.11 -15.46 9.93
CA GLU A 256 4.95 -14.08 9.48
C GLU A 256 4.95 -13.13 10.68
N VAL A 257 5.69 -12.03 10.54
CA VAL A 257 5.70 -10.90 11.47
C VAL A 257 5.39 -9.63 10.68
N ASP A 258 4.27 -9.03 11.01
CA ASP A 258 3.80 -7.78 10.45
C ASP A 258 4.07 -6.63 11.43
N ILE A 259 4.62 -5.52 10.91
CA ILE A 259 4.82 -4.27 11.65
C ILE A 259 3.94 -3.22 10.97
N GLU A 260 2.94 -2.71 11.67
CA GLU A 260 2.10 -1.62 11.18
C GLU A 260 2.47 -0.32 11.88
N VAL A 261 2.60 0.76 11.10
CA VAL A 261 2.94 2.09 11.61
C VAL A 261 2.02 3.12 10.99
N THR A 262 1.34 3.89 11.82
CA THR A 262 0.46 5.00 11.41
C THR A 262 1.04 6.33 11.89
N ALA A 263 1.20 7.29 10.97
CA ALA A 263 1.77 8.59 11.27
C ALA A 263 1.20 9.71 10.37
N ASP A 264 1.39 10.96 10.75
CA ASP A 264 1.09 12.15 9.96
C ASP A 264 1.98 12.27 8.71
N GLY A 265 3.20 11.76 8.77
CA GLY A 265 4.16 11.76 7.69
C GLY A 265 5.38 10.88 7.97
N TYR A 266 6.20 10.68 6.95
CA TYR A 266 7.40 9.85 7.05
C TYR A 266 8.59 10.53 6.36
N LEU A 267 9.77 10.32 6.94
CA LEU A 267 11.05 10.69 6.33
C LEU A 267 11.51 9.61 5.34
N TYR A 268 12.51 9.93 4.56
CA TYR A 268 13.07 9.00 3.57
C TYR A 268 13.56 7.71 4.24
N ASN A 269 13.02 6.57 3.79
CA ASN A 269 13.25 5.21 4.31
C ASN A 269 12.85 4.99 5.79
N MET A 270 12.15 5.92 6.44
CA MET A 270 11.87 5.89 7.88
C MET A 270 11.25 4.57 8.34
N VAL A 271 10.20 4.07 7.68
CA VAL A 271 9.52 2.82 8.08
C VAL A 271 10.43 1.61 7.92
N ARG A 272 11.26 1.57 6.87
CA ARG A 272 12.21 0.48 6.64
C ARG A 272 13.32 0.43 7.69
N ILE A 273 13.77 1.61 8.16
CA ILE A 273 14.76 1.74 9.24
C ILE A 273 14.13 1.41 10.59
N LEU A 274 12.89 1.86 10.84
CA LEU A 274 12.12 1.50 12.03
C LEU A 274 11.96 0.00 12.13
N ALA A 275 11.50 -0.66 11.04
CA ALA A 275 11.36 -2.12 11.00
C ALA A 275 12.71 -2.83 11.22
N GLY A 276 13.81 -2.31 10.66
CA GLY A 276 15.14 -2.83 10.92
C GLY A 276 15.55 -2.69 12.38
N THR A 277 15.23 -1.56 13.01
CA THR A 277 15.53 -1.32 14.43
C THR A 277 14.72 -2.27 15.32
N LEU A 278 13.45 -2.49 15.01
CA LEU A 278 12.64 -3.50 15.71
C LEU A 278 13.18 -4.92 15.52
N CYS A 279 13.70 -5.26 14.35
CA CYS A 279 14.39 -6.54 14.13
C CYS A 279 15.65 -6.69 15.00
N GLU A 280 16.42 -5.62 15.20
CA GLU A 280 17.58 -5.63 16.10
C GLU A 280 17.16 -5.89 17.56
N VAL A 281 16.02 -5.31 17.97
CA VAL A 281 15.43 -5.58 19.29
C VAL A 281 14.95 -7.02 19.38
N GLY A 282 14.17 -7.50 18.43
CA GLY A 282 13.68 -8.87 18.40
C GLY A 282 14.79 -9.93 18.33
N ALA A 283 15.95 -9.58 17.80
CA ALA A 283 17.15 -10.44 17.79
C ALA A 283 18.00 -10.32 19.07
N GLY A 284 17.61 -9.47 20.03
CA GLY A 284 18.33 -9.24 21.29
C GLY A 284 19.63 -8.43 21.16
N ARG A 285 19.84 -7.70 20.05
CA ARG A 285 21.00 -6.82 19.84
C ARG A 285 20.79 -5.39 20.35
N LEU A 286 19.52 -4.97 20.43
CA LEU A 286 19.06 -3.75 21.08
C LEU A 286 17.99 -4.10 22.10
N ARG A 287 17.73 -3.19 23.05
CA ARG A 287 16.62 -3.30 24.00
C ARG A 287 15.56 -2.25 23.69
N ALA A 288 14.30 -2.51 24.03
CA ALA A 288 13.23 -1.53 23.89
C ALA A 288 13.55 -0.19 24.59
N ALA A 289 14.21 -0.25 25.75
CA ALA A 289 14.64 0.94 26.52
C ALA A 289 15.72 1.78 25.83
N ASP A 290 16.36 1.28 24.78
CA ASP A 290 17.40 2.02 24.06
C ASP A 290 16.79 2.97 22.98
N ILE A 291 15.53 2.75 22.61
CA ILE A 291 14.85 3.52 21.53
C ILE A 291 14.81 5.03 21.80
N PRO A 292 14.41 5.52 22.99
CA PRO A 292 14.41 6.94 23.27
C PRO A 292 15.80 7.58 23.13
N ALA A 293 16.87 6.88 23.56
CA ALA A 293 18.24 7.35 23.43
C ALA A 293 18.72 7.35 21.95
N ILE A 294 18.23 6.41 21.12
CA ILE A 294 18.49 6.40 19.67
C ILE A 294 17.85 7.62 19.02
N LEU A 295 16.58 7.90 19.30
CA LEU A 295 15.86 9.07 18.76
C LEU A 295 16.55 10.37 19.19
N ALA A 296 16.86 10.54 20.48
CA ALA A 296 17.51 11.72 21.02
C ALA A 296 18.90 11.96 20.44
N SER A 297 19.60 10.90 20.02
CA SER A 297 20.95 11.02 19.44
C SER A 297 20.95 11.69 18.06
N ARG A 298 19.85 11.64 17.33
CA ARG A 298 19.73 12.09 15.92
C ARG A 298 20.76 11.43 14.98
N ASP A 299 21.38 10.34 15.40
CA ASP A 299 22.45 9.65 14.70
C ASP A 299 21.91 8.37 14.04
N ARG A 300 21.92 8.36 12.69
CA ARG A 300 21.49 7.24 11.86
C ARG A 300 22.25 5.93 12.15
N SER A 301 23.50 6.02 12.55
CA SER A 301 24.35 4.85 12.81
C SER A 301 23.91 4.05 14.03
N ARG A 302 23.15 4.65 14.93
CA ARG A 302 22.64 4.01 16.15
C ARG A 302 21.34 3.24 15.93
N ALA A 303 20.63 3.53 14.84
CA ALA A 303 19.42 2.79 14.45
C ALA A 303 19.75 1.52 13.68
N GLY A 304 18.79 0.62 13.54
CA GLY A 304 18.92 -0.62 12.78
C GLY A 304 19.12 -0.41 11.27
N PRO A 305 19.38 -1.48 10.52
CA PRO A 305 19.59 -1.42 9.08
C PRO A 305 18.32 -0.96 8.34
N THR A 306 18.49 -0.39 7.14
CA THR A 306 17.36 -0.16 6.23
C THR A 306 16.98 -1.49 5.61
N LEU A 307 15.84 -2.02 5.97
CA LEU A 307 15.36 -3.29 5.41
C LEU A 307 14.95 -3.15 3.93
N PRO A 308 14.90 -4.26 3.15
CA PRO A 308 14.51 -4.27 1.75
C PRO A 308 13.14 -3.64 1.49
N ALA A 309 12.96 -3.03 0.30
CA ALA A 309 11.71 -2.39 -0.09
C ALA A 309 10.55 -3.37 -0.23
N LYS A 310 10.83 -4.60 -0.69
CA LYS A 310 9.83 -5.64 -1.00
C LYS A 310 8.94 -6.07 0.18
N GLY A 311 9.32 -5.78 1.41
CA GLY A 311 8.46 -6.01 2.58
C GLY A 311 7.55 -4.84 2.90
N LEU A 312 7.70 -3.68 2.24
CA LEU A 312 6.98 -2.45 2.59
C LEU A 312 5.76 -2.22 1.69
N PHE A 313 4.63 -1.94 2.34
CA PHE A 313 3.35 -1.62 1.71
C PHE A 313 2.79 -0.32 2.29
N LEU A 314 2.37 0.61 1.44
CA LEU A 314 1.43 1.65 1.85
C LEU A 314 0.06 0.99 2.00
N LYS A 315 -0.41 0.80 3.24
CA LYS A 315 -1.64 0.07 3.55
C LYS A 315 -2.87 0.91 3.28
N CYS A 316 -2.95 2.09 3.88
CA CYS A 316 -4.05 3.03 3.68
C CYS A 316 -3.61 4.48 3.93
N VAL A 317 -4.47 5.40 3.51
CA VAL A 317 -4.34 6.84 3.73
C VAL A 317 -5.69 7.36 4.18
N ASP A 318 -5.73 8.01 5.33
CA ASP A 318 -6.93 8.56 5.89
C ASP A 318 -7.00 10.07 5.62
N TYR A 319 -8.19 10.53 5.34
CA TYR A 319 -8.53 11.93 5.14
C TYR A 319 -9.56 12.32 6.19
N PRO A 320 -9.57 13.60 6.65
CA PRO A 320 -10.62 14.08 7.54
C PRO A 320 -11.98 13.81 6.91
N GLU A 321 -12.89 13.23 7.67
CA GLU A 321 -14.29 13.19 7.28
C GLU A 321 -14.76 14.63 7.10
N LYS A 322 -15.45 14.92 5.99
CA LYS A 322 -16.13 16.20 5.88
C LYS A 322 -17.21 16.19 6.95
N GLU A 323 -17.12 17.15 7.89
CA GLU A 323 -18.30 17.51 8.63
C GLU A 323 -19.38 17.87 7.60
N GLU A 324 -20.43 17.06 7.53
CA GLU A 324 -21.65 17.44 6.82
C GLU A 324 -22.13 18.74 7.50
N GLN A 325 -21.89 19.86 6.84
CA GLN A 325 -22.51 21.12 7.30
C GLN A 325 -24.03 20.93 7.22
N PRO A 326 -24.73 21.18 8.30
CA PRO A 326 -26.17 21.00 8.42
C PRO A 326 -26.96 21.85 7.42
#